data_627bfc32bc8001eecbc584644e50be84
#
_entry.id   627bfc32bc8001eecbc584644e50be84
#
_cell.length_a   1.000
_cell.length_b   1.000
_cell.length_c   1.000
_cell.angle_alpha   90.00
_cell.angle_beta   90.00
_cell.angle_gamma   90.00
#
_symmetry.space_group_name_H-M   'P 1'
#
loop_
_entity.id
_entity.type
_entity.pdbx_description
1 polymer ?
#
loop_
_entity_poly.entity_id
_entity_poly.type
_entity_poly.pdbx_seq_one_letter_code
_entity_poly.pdbx_strand_id
1 'polypeptide(L)'
;PQALSAMCPTLLALTSARDLGVILDSELSFDKHISKLSQSCFFRLRRLRAIRASLSSSALHTLVHAFICSRLDFCNSTFYGLKASNVDRLQSIFNAAARLLLNVPKFEHISVAIRDALHWLPVKQRIEFKVCLLVRNCLKGSAPEYLRELCVTIGMNEFRPNTRAAERGDLFEPRVRTERFGRRGFSAAGPHMWNSLPTDITQLATTNGTDT
;
A
#
# COMPACT_ATOMS: atom_id res chain seq x y z
N PRO A 1 -20.06 14.65 -16.37
CA PRO A 1 -19.07 14.97 -17.40
C PRO A 1 -19.59 15.99 -18.42
N GLN A 2 -20.86 15.85 -18.88
CA GLN A 2 -21.44 16.71 -19.89
C GLN A 2 -21.60 18.18 -19.47
N ALA A 3 -21.91 18.46 -18.21
CA ALA A 3 -22.08 19.84 -17.71
C ALA A 3 -20.75 20.62 -17.67
N LEU A 4 -19.63 19.98 -17.34
CA LEU A 4 -18.29 20.58 -17.32
C LEU A 4 -17.76 20.87 -18.74
N SER A 5 -18.10 20.02 -19.71
CA SER A 5 -17.70 20.22 -21.11
C SER A 5 -18.43 21.40 -21.76
N ALA A 6 -19.63 21.76 -21.29
CA ALA A 6 -20.37 22.93 -21.76
C ALA A 6 -19.81 24.26 -21.23
N MET A 7 -19.22 24.24 -20.03
CA MET A 7 -18.63 25.44 -19.40
C MET A 7 -17.19 25.74 -19.86
N CYS A 8 -16.43 24.70 -20.26
CA CYS A 8 -15.05 24.84 -20.74
C CYS A 8 -14.81 23.87 -21.90
N PRO A 9 -14.98 24.29 -23.15
CA PRO A 9 -14.84 23.42 -24.33
C PRO A 9 -13.41 22.90 -24.54
N THR A 10 -12.43 23.44 -23.86
CA THR A 10 -11.02 22.99 -23.86
C THR A 10 -10.72 21.89 -22.82
N LEU A 11 -11.65 21.59 -21.91
CA LEU A 11 -11.49 20.51 -20.93
C LEU A 11 -11.88 19.16 -21.53
N LEU A 12 -10.89 18.44 -22.05
CA LEU A 12 -11.05 17.05 -22.45
C LEU A 12 -11.18 16.19 -21.20
N ALA A 13 -12.33 15.55 -21.02
CA ALA A 13 -12.53 14.56 -19.96
C ALA A 13 -11.69 13.30 -20.26
N LEU A 14 -10.49 13.23 -19.70
CA LEU A 14 -9.61 12.06 -19.83
C LEU A 14 -10.16 10.89 -19.01
N THR A 15 -10.23 9.71 -19.61
CA THR A 15 -10.61 8.46 -18.91
C THR A 15 -9.53 7.97 -17.96
N SER A 16 -8.30 8.45 -18.10
CA SER A 16 -7.18 8.18 -17.21
C SER A 16 -6.11 9.26 -17.35
N ALA A 17 -5.51 9.65 -16.23
CA ALA A 17 -4.41 10.61 -16.17
C ALA A 17 -3.22 10.00 -15.43
N ARG A 18 -2.01 10.47 -15.73
CA ARG A 18 -0.82 10.12 -14.97
C ARG A 18 -0.49 11.25 -14.02
N ASP A 19 -0.48 10.93 -12.73
CA ASP A 19 -0.10 11.84 -11.67
C ASP A 19 1.00 11.23 -10.79
N LEU A 20 2.09 11.97 -10.55
CA LEU A 20 3.26 11.56 -9.75
C LEU A 20 3.74 10.12 -10.04
N GLY A 21 3.63 9.68 -11.29
CA GLY A 21 4.05 8.34 -11.72
C GLY A 21 2.98 7.26 -11.63
N VAL A 22 1.85 7.52 -10.98
CA VAL A 22 0.69 6.62 -10.91
C VAL A 22 -0.30 6.97 -12.03
N ILE A 23 -0.90 5.95 -12.65
CA ILE A 23 -1.99 6.15 -13.62
C ILE A 23 -3.30 5.97 -12.88
N LEU A 24 -4.04 7.06 -12.77
CA LEU A 24 -5.37 7.11 -12.17
C LEU A 24 -6.41 7.01 -13.27
N ASP A 25 -7.39 6.16 -13.10
CA ASP A 25 -8.59 6.09 -13.94
C ASP A 25 -9.80 6.66 -13.18
N SER A 26 -10.87 7.00 -13.92
CA SER A 26 -12.08 7.61 -13.35
C SER A 26 -12.75 6.75 -12.26
N GLU A 27 -12.47 5.46 -12.24
CA GLU A 27 -13.01 4.51 -11.26
C GLU A 27 -12.01 4.15 -10.15
N LEU A 28 -10.80 4.70 -10.18
CA LEU A 28 -9.68 4.35 -9.30
C LEU A 28 -9.46 2.82 -9.21
N SER A 29 -9.65 2.12 -10.34
CA SER A 29 -9.45 0.68 -10.42
C SER A 29 -7.98 0.30 -10.43
N PHE A 30 -7.13 1.20 -10.90
CA PHE A 30 -5.68 1.02 -11.13
C PHE A 30 -5.32 -0.08 -12.14
N ASP A 31 -6.27 -0.62 -12.89
CA ASP A 31 -6.03 -1.72 -13.83
C ASP A 31 -4.96 -1.37 -14.88
N LYS A 32 -5.04 -0.15 -15.46
CA LYS A 32 -4.03 0.35 -16.42
C LYS A 32 -2.65 0.53 -15.76
N HIS A 33 -2.62 1.07 -14.53
CA HIS A 33 -1.39 1.26 -13.78
C HIS A 33 -0.70 -0.07 -13.49
N ILE A 34 -1.43 -1.02 -12.91
CA ILE A 34 -0.91 -2.34 -12.56
C ILE A 34 -0.46 -3.12 -13.78
N SER A 35 -1.19 -3.01 -14.91
CA SER A 35 -0.78 -3.62 -16.18
C SER A 35 0.57 -3.09 -16.65
N LYS A 36 0.75 -1.78 -16.66
CA LYS A 36 2.00 -1.13 -17.07
C LYS A 36 3.15 -1.41 -16.11
N LEU A 37 2.87 -1.40 -14.80
CA LEU A 37 3.82 -1.76 -13.75
C LEU A 37 4.30 -3.21 -13.93
N SER A 38 3.35 -4.15 -14.14
CA SER A 38 3.66 -5.57 -14.37
C SER A 38 4.55 -5.77 -15.59
N GLN A 39 4.20 -5.17 -16.73
CA GLN A 39 5.02 -5.24 -17.94
C GLN A 39 6.45 -4.74 -17.70
N SER A 40 6.59 -3.59 -17.06
CA SER A 40 7.89 -2.98 -16.75
C SER A 40 8.72 -3.87 -15.81
N CYS A 41 8.10 -4.41 -14.76
CA CYS A 41 8.79 -5.26 -13.78
C CYS A 41 9.23 -6.59 -14.41
N PHE A 42 8.36 -7.28 -15.18
CA PHE A 42 8.72 -8.53 -15.85
C PHE A 42 9.79 -8.32 -16.94
N PHE A 43 9.79 -7.19 -17.63
CA PHE A 43 10.86 -6.84 -18.56
C PHE A 43 12.22 -6.74 -17.85
N ARG A 44 12.25 -6.03 -16.70
CA ARG A 44 13.47 -5.88 -15.88
C ARG A 44 13.93 -7.20 -15.29
N LEU A 45 13.01 -8.02 -14.77
CA LEU A 45 13.32 -9.35 -14.25
C LEU A 45 13.95 -10.26 -15.32
N ARG A 46 13.46 -10.21 -16.56
CA ARG A 46 14.08 -10.97 -17.68
C ARG A 46 15.51 -10.52 -17.94
N ARG A 47 15.77 -9.20 -17.92
CA ARG A 47 17.12 -8.67 -18.11
C ARG A 47 18.06 -9.07 -16.96
N LEU A 48 17.59 -8.95 -15.72
CA LEU A 48 18.38 -9.38 -14.54
C LEU A 48 18.68 -10.89 -14.60
N ARG A 49 17.73 -11.70 -15.05
CA ARG A 49 17.93 -13.14 -15.22
C ARG A 49 19.00 -13.46 -16.24
N ALA A 50 19.06 -12.73 -17.35
CA ALA A 50 20.07 -12.93 -18.40
C ALA A 50 21.50 -12.67 -17.90
N ILE A 51 21.69 -11.71 -16.99
CA ILE A 51 23.02 -11.34 -16.46
C ILE A 51 23.29 -11.95 -15.08
N ARG A 52 22.39 -12.80 -14.55
CA ARG A 52 22.46 -13.34 -13.19
C ARG A 52 23.79 -14.04 -12.88
N ALA A 53 24.32 -14.81 -13.84
CA ALA A 53 25.56 -15.54 -13.68
C ALA A 53 26.79 -14.65 -13.48
N SER A 54 26.72 -13.39 -13.96
CA SER A 54 27.80 -12.38 -13.84
C SER A 54 27.66 -11.50 -12.61
N LEU A 55 26.61 -11.69 -11.78
CA LEU A 55 26.33 -10.86 -10.62
C LEU A 55 26.61 -11.62 -9.32
N SER A 56 27.21 -10.93 -8.34
CA SER A 56 27.24 -11.43 -6.97
C SER A 56 25.83 -11.47 -6.37
N SER A 57 25.60 -12.30 -5.35
CA SER A 57 24.32 -12.36 -4.65
C SER A 57 23.89 -11.00 -4.10
N SER A 58 24.82 -10.29 -3.48
CA SER A 58 24.56 -8.93 -2.93
C SER A 58 24.17 -7.94 -4.02
N ALA A 59 24.89 -7.91 -5.14
CA ALA A 59 24.56 -7.03 -6.27
C ALA A 59 23.17 -7.35 -6.84
N LEU A 60 22.84 -8.64 -6.97
CA LEU A 60 21.52 -9.06 -7.45
C LEU A 60 20.40 -8.61 -6.50
N HIS A 61 20.59 -8.76 -5.18
CA HIS A 61 19.64 -8.26 -4.17
C HIS A 61 19.43 -6.76 -4.31
N THR A 62 20.49 -5.97 -4.40
CA THR A 62 20.43 -4.52 -4.57
C THR A 62 19.66 -4.14 -5.83
N LEU A 63 19.93 -4.80 -6.97
CA LEU A 63 19.25 -4.53 -8.23
C LEU A 63 17.76 -4.90 -8.20
N VAL A 64 17.41 -6.04 -7.58
CA VAL A 64 16.01 -6.44 -7.41
C VAL A 64 15.27 -5.44 -6.52
N HIS A 65 15.85 -5.02 -5.41
CA HIS A 65 15.28 -3.98 -4.57
C HIS A 65 15.08 -2.66 -5.34
N ALA A 66 16.11 -2.18 -6.02
CA ALA A 66 16.07 -0.91 -6.73
C ALA A 66 15.09 -0.91 -7.91
N PHE A 67 14.98 -2.01 -8.65
CA PHE A 67 14.20 -2.02 -9.89
C PHE A 67 12.82 -2.66 -9.79
N ILE A 68 12.58 -3.48 -8.79
CA ILE A 68 11.33 -4.22 -8.61
C ILE A 68 10.63 -3.81 -7.31
N CYS A 69 11.25 -4.02 -6.14
CA CYS A 69 10.60 -3.76 -4.85
C CYS A 69 10.24 -2.29 -4.69
N SER A 70 11.15 -1.37 -5.00
CA SER A 70 10.88 0.08 -4.92
C SER A 70 9.67 0.51 -5.76
N ARG A 71 9.46 -0.13 -6.93
CA ARG A 71 8.33 0.19 -7.80
C ARG A 71 7.02 -0.40 -7.31
N LEU A 72 7.05 -1.58 -6.69
CA LEU A 72 5.87 -2.20 -6.08
C LEU A 72 5.45 -1.48 -4.80
N ASP A 73 6.42 -0.91 -4.08
CA ASP A 73 6.17 -0.18 -2.83
C ASP A 73 5.84 1.30 -3.05
N PHE A 74 6.11 1.82 -4.25
CA PHE A 74 5.78 3.20 -4.57
C PHE A 74 4.27 3.41 -4.59
N CYS A 75 3.78 4.32 -3.72
CA CYS A 75 2.35 4.63 -3.55
C CYS A 75 1.46 3.42 -3.25
N ASN A 76 2.01 2.33 -2.69
CA ASN A 76 1.26 1.08 -2.48
C ASN A 76 0.10 1.22 -1.50
N SER A 77 0.11 2.19 -0.58
CA SER A 77 -1.03 2.50 0.29
C SER A 77 -2.31 2.84 -0.48
N THR A 78 -2.20 3.43 -1.69
CA THR A 78 -3.34 3.72 -2.56
C THR A 78 -3.99 2.47 -3.14
N PHE A 79 -3.30 1.32 -3.05
CA PHE A 79 -3.78 0.01 -3.50
C PHE A 79 -4.61 -0.71 -2.44
N TYR A 80 -4.86 -0.09 -1.29
CA TYR A 80 -5.76 -0.67 -0.29
C TYR A 80 -7.16 -0.90 -0.89
N GLY A 81 -7.73 -2.08 -0.62
CA GLY A 81 -9.05 -2.45 -1.14
C GLY A 81 -9.13 -2.68 -2.66
N LEU A 82 -8.00 -2.93 -3.33
CA LEU A 82 -7.99 -3.36 -4.72
C LEU A 82 -8.68 -4.72 -4.92
N LYS A 83 -9.13 -4.96 -6.16
CA LYS A 83 -9.60 -6.29 -6.58
C LYS A 83 -8.51 -7.35 -6.36
N ALA A 84 -8.92 -8.55 -5.90
CA ALA A 84 -7.99 -9.66 -5.66
C ALA A 84 -7.11 -9.96 -6.88
N SER A 85 -7.69 -9.95 -8.09
CA SER A 85 -6.95 -10.18 -9.33
C SER A 85 -5.78 -9.22 -9.56
N ASN A 86 -5.90 -7.97 -9.13
CA ASN A 86 -4.83 -6.98 -9.20
C ASN A 86 -3.75 -7.22 -8.15
N VAL A 87 -4.14 -7.59 -6.94
CA VAL A 87 -3.21 -7.99 -5.88
C VAL A 87 -2.43 -9.22 -6.30
N ASP A 88 -3.08 -10.24 -6.89
CA ASP A 88 -2.45 -11.46 -7.39
C ASP A 88 -1.43 -11.17 -8.50
N ARG A 89 -1.74 -10.21 -9.39
CA ARG A 89 -0.78 -9.77 -10.43
C ARG A 89 0.46 -9.15 -9.82
N LEU A 90 0.32 -8.30 -8.80
CA LEU A 90 1.45 -7.71 -8.08
C LEU A 90 2.23 -8.81 -7.31
N GLN A 91 1.53 -9.74 -6.66
CA GLN A 91 2.14 -10.88 -5.98
C GLN A 91 2.94 -11.77 -6.94
N SER A 92 2.46 -11.96 -8.16
CA SER A 92 3.18 -12.75 -9.16
C SER A 92 4.54 -12.15 -9.55
N ILE A 93 4.63 -10.81 -9.62
CA ILE A 93 5.90 -10.11 -9.84
C ILE A 93 6.84 -10.35 -8.66
N PHE A 94 6.31 -10.23 -7.44
CA PHE A 94 7.06 -10.40 -6.22
C PHE A 94 7.61 -11.83 -6.08
N ASN A 95 6.78 -12.83 -6.41
CA ASN A 95 7.17 -14.21 -6.46
C ASN A 95 8.26 -14.47 -7.52
N ALA A 96 8.16 -13.83 -8.70
CA ALA A 96 9.16 -13.96 -9.75
C ALA A 96 10.51 -13.31 -9.35
N ALA A 97 10.47 -12.21 -8.61
CA ALA A 97 11.67 -11.58 -8.05
C ALA A 97 12.33 -12.47 -6.99
N ALA A 98 11.55 -13.05 -6.08
CA ALA A 98 12.05 -13.98 -5.07
C ALA A 98 12.69 -15.23 -5.70
N ARG A 99 12.04 -15.82 -6.73
CA ARG A 99 12.63 -16.95 -7.47
C ARG A 99 13.96 -16.61 -8.14
N LEU A 100 14.08 -15.39 -8.65
CA LEU A 100 15.35 -14.93 -9.22
C LEU A 100 16.45 -14.85 -8.18
N LEU A 101 16.16 -14.33 -6.99
CA LEU A 101 17.12 -14.22 -5.89
C LEU A 101 17.54 -15.59 -5.35
N LEU A 102 16.56 -16.42 -5.03
CA LEU A 102 16.77 -17.72 -4.38
C LEU A 102 17.09 -18.87 -5.34
N ASN A 103 17.09 -18.60 -6.65
CA ASN A 103 17.29 -19.60 -7.69
C ASN A 103 16.31 -20.79 -7.64
N VAL A 104 15.06 -20.50 -7.27
CA VAL A 104 14.01 -21.51 -7.15
C VAL A 104 13.29 -21.69 -8.49
N PRO A 105 13.06 -22.94 -8.96
CA PRO A 105 12.32 -23.22 -10.19
C PRO A 105 10.90 -22.66 -10.19
N LYS A 106 10.34 -22.50 -11.42
CA LYS A 106 9.02 -21.87 -11.61
C LYS A 106 7.88 -22.62 -10.91
N PHE A 107 7.95 -23.91 -10.82
CA PHE A 107 6.87 -24.78 -10.34
C PHE A 107 6.95 -25.10 -8.84
N GLU A 108 8.01 -24.71 -8.15
CA GLU A 108 8.13 -24.90 -6.72
C GLU A 108 7.36 -23.83 -5.93
N HIS A 109 6.87 -24.23 -4.75
CA HIS A 109 6.22 -23.29 -3.84
C HIS A 109 7.24 -22.33 -3.26
N ILE A 110 7.00 -21.01 -3.43
CA ILE A 110 7.94 -19.96 -3.04
C ILE A 110 7.53 -19.22 -1.75
N SER A 111 6.30 -19.40 -1.28
CA SER A 111 5.73 -18.61 -0.17
C SER A 111 6.53 -18.74 1.13
N VAL A 112 6.95 -19.97 1.46
CA VAL A 112 7.75 -20.24 2.65
C VAL A 112 9.13 -19.59 2.52
N ALA A 113 9.80 -19.76 1.39
CA ALA A 113 11.12 -19.17 1.14
C ALA A 113 11.10 -17.62 1.11
N ILE A 114 10.01 -17.00 0.63
CA ILE A 114 9.82 -15.56 0.70
C ILE A 114 9.79 -15.09 2.16
N ARG A 115 9.08 -15.79 3.04
CA ARG A 115 8.97 -15.44 4.45
C ARG A 115 10.26 -15.72 5.22
N ASP A 116 10.80 -16.93 5.08
CA ASP A 116 11.83 -17.44 5.98
C ASP A 116 13.27 -17.08 5.52
N ALA A 117 13.50 -16.97 4.20
CA ALA A 117 14.82 -16.65 3.66
C ALA A 117 14.97 -15.15 3.28
N LEU A 118 13.91 -14.53 2.76
CA LEU A 118 13.95 -13.13 2.35
C LEU A 118 13.34 -12.18 3.39
N HIS A 119 12.59 -12.70 4.36
CA HIS A 119 11.81 -11.93 5.32
C HIS A 119 10.89 -10.89 4.68
N TRP A 120 10.33 -11.24 3.52
CA TRP A 120 9.47 -10.36 2.77
C TRP A 120 8.00 -10.58 3.12
N LEU A 121 7.29 -9.50 3.41
CA LEU A 121 5.84 -9.54 3.54
C LEU A 121 5.18 -9.72 2.17
N PRO A 122 4.14 -10.56 2.04
CA PRO A 122 3.29 -10.61 0.85
C PRO A 122 2.71 -9.24 0.49
N VAL A 123 2.35 -9.04 -0.78
CA VAL A 123 1.92 -7.72 -1.29
C VAL A 123 0.74 -7.14 -0.52
N LYS A 124 -0.24 -7.97 -0.16
CA LYS A 124 -1.40 -7.52 0.62
C LYS A 124 -0.96 -6.94 1.97
N GLN A 125 -0.15 -7.68 2.72
CA GLN A 125 0.37 -7.24 4.02
C GLN A 125 1.29 -6.02 3.92
N ARG A 126 2.03 -5.87 2.82
CA ARG A 126 2.84 -4.66 2.57
C ARG A 126 1.97 -3.41 2.40
N ILE A 127 0.84 -3.54 1.71
CA ILE A 127 -0.14 -2.46 1.54
C ILE A 127 -0.74 -2.10 2.90
N GLU A 128 -1.20 -3.08 3.65
CA GLU A 128 -1.79 -2.92 4.98
C GLU A 128 -0.79 -2.29 5.96
N PHE A 129 0.44 -2.82 6.00
CA PHE A 129 1.53 -2.26 6.80
C PHE A 129 1.80 -0.78 6.47
N LYS A 130 1.80 -0.41 5.19
CA LYS A 130 2.02 0.98 4.78
C LYS A 130 0.90 1.90 5.24
N VAL A 131 -0.35 1.44 5.21
CA VAL A 131 -1.49 2.20 5.75
C VAL A 131 -1.33 2.38 7.27
N CYS A 132 -1.04 1.31 8.01
CA CYS A 132 -0.79 1.39 9.46
C CYS A 132 0.39 2.31 9.82
N LEU A 133 1.46 2.29 9.00
CA LEU A 133 2.61 3.18 9.19
C LEU A 133 2.24 4.65 9.01
N LEU A 134 1.37 4.97 8.05
CA LEU A 134 0.85 6.33 7.85
C LEU A 134 0.01 6.77 9.06
N VAL A 135 -0.87 5.90 9.56
CA VAL A 135 -1.66 6.18 10.76
C VAL A 135 -0.75 6.43 11.97
N ARG A 136 0.24 5.56 12.18
CA ARG A 136 1.23 5.76 13.26
C ARG A 136 1.93 7.11 13.16
N ASN A 137 2.32 7.53 11.98
CA ASN A 137 2.94 8.83 11.76
C ASN A 137 1.97 9.99 12.03
N CYS A 138 0.66 9.83 11.73
CA CYS A 138 -0.37 10.78 12.10
C CYS A 138 -0.48 10.93 13.62
N LEU A 139 -0.55 9.81 14.34
CA LEU A 139 -0.66 9.81 15.80
C LEU A 139 0.58 10.37 16.50
N LYS A 140 1.77 10.16 15.92
CA LYS A 140 3.04 10.74 16.41
C LYS A 140 3.26 12.21 16.02
N GLY A 141 2.35 12.82 15.27
CA GLY A 141 2.48 14.21 14.82
C GLY A 141 3.52 14.43 13.71
N SER A 142 4.16 13.37 13.18
CA SER A 142 5.17 13.46 12.13
C SER A 142 4.60 13.49 10.70
N ALA A 143 3.30 13.22 10.55
CA ALA A 143 2.60 13.33 9.26
C ALA A 143 2.10 14.77 9.01
N PRO A 144 1.84 15.15 7.74
CA PRO A 144 1.19 16.40 7.40
C PRO A 144 -0.18 16.58 8.08
N GLU A 145 -0.55 17.82 8.38
CA GLU A 145 -1.76 18.15 9.13
C GLU A 145 -3.04 17.58 8.52
N TYR A 146 -3.19 17.70 7.20
CA TYR A 146 -4.35 17.17 6.48
C TYR A 146 -4.55 15.64 6.61
N LEU A 147 -3.51 14.87 6.92
CA LEU A 147 -3.62 13.43 7.24
C LEU A 147 -3.91 13.21 8.73
N ARG A 148 -3.32 14.04 9.61
CA ARG A 148 -3.54 13.93 11.05
C ARG A 148 -5.00 14.18 11.42
N GLU A 149 -5.64 15.15 10.79
CA GLU A 149 -7.07 15.46 10.97
C GLU A 149 -8.01 14.29 10.66
N LEU A 150 -7.55 13.34 9.82
CA LEU A 150 -8.32 12.14 9.49
C LEU A 150 -8.16 10.99 10.51
N CYS A 151 -7.24 11.11 11.46
CA CYS A 151 -6.91 10.09 12.45
C CYS A 151 -7.31 10.56 13.86
N VAL A 152 -8.62 10.68 14.10
CA VAL A 152 -9.17 11.16 15.38
C VAL A 152 -9.40 9.97 16.31
N THR A 153 -8.88 10.03 17.56
CA THR A 153 -9.15 9.01 18.58
C THR A 153 -10.57 9.13 19.12
N ILE A 154 -11.19 7.99 19.44
CA ILE A 154 -12.57 7.98 19.98
C ILE A 154 -12.65 8.76 21.31
N GLY A 155 -11.60 8.73 22.13
CA GLY A 155 -11.54 9.45 23.42
C GLY A 155 -11.55 10.98 23.28
N MET A 156 -11.16 11.53 22.13
CA MET A 156 -11.25 12.97 21.84
C MET A 156 -12.60 13.37 21.26
N ASN A 157 -13.48 12.42 20.99
CA ASN A 157 -14.80 12.70 20.43
C ASN A 157 -15.79 12.95 21.56
N GLU A 158 -16.28 14.20 21.69
CA GLU A 158 -17.21 14.65 22.73
C GLU A 158 -18.51 13.81 22.83
N PHE A 159 -18.87 13.12 21.75
CA PHE A 159 -20.08 12.29 21.69
C PHE A 159 -19.95 10.88 22.26
N ARG A 160 -18.71 10.38 22.56
CA ARG A 160 -18.47 8.99 23.06
C ARG A 160 -17.26 8.88 23.98
N PRO A 161 -17.17 9.63 25.09
CA PRO A 161 -15.95 9.68 25.91
C PRO A 161 -15.67 8.40 26.73
N ASN A 162 -16.69 7.58 27.06
CA ASN A 162 -16.55 6.47 28.01
C ASN A 162 -16.87 5.10 27.41
N THR A 163 -16.16 4.72 26.34
CA THR A 163 -16.32 3.40 25.74
C THR A 163 -15.03 2.58 25.88
N ARG A 164 -15.14 1.22 25.92
CA ARG A 164 -13.96 0.34 25.88
C ARG A 164 -13.03 0.63 24.69
N ALA A 165 -13.59 1.11 23.60
CA ALA A 165 -12.85 1.54 22.41
C ALA A 165 -12.01 2.80 22.66
N ALA A 166 -12.54 3.74 23.45
CA ALA A 166 -11.79 4.94 23.90
C ALA A 166 -10.63 4.57 24.83
N GLU A 167 -10.84 3.62 25.75
CA GLU A 167 -9.80 3.12 26.64
C GLU A 167 -8.66 2.40 25.89
N ARG A 168 -8.98 1.72 24.77
CA ARG A 168 -7.97 1.09 23.90
C ARG A 168 -7.22 2.07 22.99
N GLY A 169 -7.67 3.32 22.90
CA GLY A 169 -7.12 4.29 21.96
C GLY A 169 -7.52 4.06 20.51
N ASP A 170 -8.69 3.40 20.28
CA ASP A 170 -9.20 3.15 18.94
C ASP A 170 -9.50 4.48 18.22
N LEU A 171 -9.36 4.47 16.91
CA LEU A 171 -9.65 5.60 16.04
C LEU A 171 -11.13 5.58 15.61
N PHE A 172 -11.67 6.77 15.40
CA PHE A 172 -13.03 6.93 14.88
C PHE A 172 -13.09 6.47 13.42
N GLU A 173 -13.95 5.49 13.12
CA GLU A 173 -14.22 5.02 11.77
C GLU A 173 -15.45 5.77 11.21
N PRO A 174 -15.28 6.62 10.20
CA PRO A 174 -16.41 7.33 9.60
C PRO A 174 -17.32 6.36 8.84
N ARG A 175 -18.63 6.59 8.90
CA ARG A 175 -19.59 5.84 8.09
C ARG A 175 -19.46 6.26 6.63
N VAL A 176 -19.11 5.30 5.77
CA VAL A 176 -18.97 5.52 4.34
C VAL A 176 -20.13 4.90 3.56
N ARG A 177 -20.67 5.64 2.61
CA ARG A 177 -21.82 5.19 1.80
C ARG A 177 -21.41 4.30 0.63
N THR A 178 -20.16 4.42 0.16
CA THR A 178 -19.68 3.70 -1.01
C THR A 178 -18.57 2.74 -0.63
N GLU A 179 -18.72 1.46 -0.96
CA GLU A 179 -17.68 0.47 -0.71
C GLU A 179 -16.45 0.70 -1.60
N ARG A 180 -16.69 1.08 -2.85
CA ARG A 180 -15.64 1.17 -3.86
C ARG A 180 -14.69 2.35 -3.66
N PHE A 181 -15.19 3.50 -3.24
CA PHE A 181 -14.40 4.72 -3.02
C PHE A 181 -14.23 5.03 -1.53
N GLY A 182 -15.33 5.04 -0.78
CA GLY A 182 -15.34 5.46 0.60
C GLY A 182 -14.47 4.59 1.50
N ARG A 183 -14.61 3.26 1.43
CA ARG A 183 -13.81 2.33 2.25
C ARG A 183 -12.32 2.30 1.90
N ARG A 184 -11.96 2.71 0.68
CA ARG A 184 -10.56 2.77 0.23
C ARG A 184 -9.88 4.07 0.56
N GLY A 185 -10.66 5.13 0.85
CA GLY A 185 -10.12 6.41 1.28
C GLY A 185 -9.39 6.28 2.61
N PHE A 186 -8.27 7.00 2.79
CA PHE A 186 -7.44 6.91 3.99
C PHE A 186 -8.23 7.21 5.27
N SER A 187 -9.21 8.14 5.22
CA SER A 187 -10.09 8.46 6.36
C SER A 187 -10.86 7.26 6.92
N ALA A 188 -11.19 6.26 6.08
CA ALA A 188 -11.86 5.04 6.52
C ALA A 188 -10.89 3.86 6.65
N ALA A 189 -10.00 3.70 5.68
CA ALA A 189 -9.05 2.59 5.63
C ALA A 189 -8.01 2.65 6.77
N GLY A 190 -7.52 3.85 7.10
CA GLY A 190 -6.54 4.06 8.17
C GLY A 190 -7.07 3.62 9.53
N PRO A 191 -8.16 4.23 10.05
CA PRO A 191 -8.77 3.83 11.30
C PRO A 191 -9.17 2.35 11.34
N HIS A 192 -9.78 1.83 10.27
CA HIS A 192 -10.17 0.43 10.20
C HIS A 192 -8.98 -0.52 10.36
N MET A 193 -7.90 -0.28 9.62
CA MET A 193 -6.69 -1.11 9.72
C MET A 193 -6.02 -0.98 11.08
N TRP A 194 -5.97 0.23 11.63
CA TRP A 194 -5.37 0.47 12.94
C TRP A 194 -6.13 -0.24 14.05
N ASN A 195 -7.45 -0.11 14.07
CA ASN A 195 -8.31 -0.75 15.08
C ASN A 195 -8.32 -2.30 14.98
N SER A 196 -7.94 -2.85 13.81
CA SER A 196 -7.80 -4.31 13.62
C SER A 196 -6.49 -4.89 14.17
N LEU A 197 -5.53 -4.03 14.54
CA LEU A 197 -4.26 -4.49 15.12
C LEU A 197 -4.46 -4.95 16.58
N PRO A 198 -3.64 -5.92 17.05
CA PRO A 198 -3.57 -6.24 18.46
C PRO A 198 -3.23 -5.02 19.32
N THR A 199 -3.85 -4.92 20.50
CA THR A 199 -3.66 -3.80 21.43
C THR A 199 -2.20 -3.58 21.83
N ASP A 200 -1.44 -4.66 21.98
CA ASP A 200 0.00 -4.59 22.32
C ASP A 200 0.79 -3.81 21.27
N ILE A 201 0.45 -3.98 19.97
CA ILE A 201 1.11 -3.26 18.87
C ILE A 201 0.70 -1.80 18.85
N THR A 202 -0.58 -1.50 19.04
CA THR A 202 -1.07 -0.12 19.03
C THR A 202 -0.53 0.69 20.19
N GLN A 203 -0.44 0.10 21.40
CA GLN A 203 0.14 0.76 22.57
C GLN A 203 1.63 1.00 22.41
N LEU A 204 2.42 0.01 21.98
CA LEU A 204 3.84 0.19 21.70
C LEU A 204 4.11 1.25 20.63
N ALA A 205 3.23 1.35 19.65
CA ALA A 205 3.37 2.33 18.58
C ALA A 205 3.08 3.76 19.02
N THR A 206 2.29 3.95 20.11
CA THR A 206 1.97 5.26 20.68
C THR A 206 2.96 5.69 21.77
N THR A 207 3.50 4.76 22.57
CA THR A 207 4.37 5.06 23.72
C THR A 207 5.81 5.40 23.37
N ASN A 208 6.34 5.01 22.23
CA ASN A 208 7.73 5.35 21.83
C ASN A 208 7.94 6.83 21.43
N GLY A 209 7.24 7.76 22.08
CA GLY A 209 7.31 9.21 21.83
C GLY A 209 7.71 10.06 23.02
N THR A 210 8.07 9.47 24.16
CA THR A 210 8.36 10.21 25.39
C THR A 210 9.80 10.09 25.92
N ASP A 211 10.72 9.48 25.15
CA ASP A 211 12.14 9.46 25.55
C ASP A 211 12.95 10.25 24.51
N THR A 212 13.07 11.56 24.71
CA THR A 212 14.28 12.44 24.64
C THR A 212 13.85 13.90 24.83
#